data_e073037de8143a6ebcf513c11959a531
#
_entry.id   e073037de8143a6ebcf513c11959a531
#
_cell.length_a   1.000
_cell.length_b   1.000
_cell.length_c   1.000
_cell.angle_alpha   90.00
_cell.angle_beta   90.00
_cell.angle_gamma   90.00
#
_symmetry.space_group_name_H-M   'P 1'
#
loop_
_entity.id
_entity.type
_entity.pdbx_description
1 polymer ?
#
loop_
_entity_poly.entity_id
_entity_poly.type
_entity_poly.pdbx_seq_one_letter_code
_entity_poly.pdbx_strand_id
1 'polypeptide(L)'
;MRFSLTSSGLAPRDSHLVKRPKTKSPKRVPHLKCCTGFYQKFNENQARNKSRVPLYTLGIETSCDETSCSVLRGKDTILSNIVSSSLFRHKKFGGVVPEIASRHCMEQIQCVFEEALHEAKIKPRDLDLIAVTQGPGLIGSLLVGVAFAKALAYQLGIPIVGVNHMEAHLVANFFGAKEPERFVGLLVSGGHTMLTFCEKGKIHILGETVDDAVGEAYDKVAKIMGLSYPGGPVLDKLAKGGNPRAFHFTRPKQNERFNFSFSGVKTAVLYQFRDPKTGKPNPLAPSTKDMAASFQHAVIGWLVEKALDAARFKDVSDIVVGGGVSANSYLREKLTRDAGALGIKVWFPPFVLSTDNAAMIARRGSELYQNGKRSKLNMTGDPSLTIS
;
A
#
# COMPACT_ATOMS: atom_id res chain seq x y z
N MET A 1 -28.36 -62.17 -16.43
CA MET A 1 -28.75 -62.47 -17.82
C MET A 1 -27.71 -61.89 -18.73
N ARG A 2 -27.10 -62.75 -19.55
CA ARG A 2 -26.14 -62.42 -20.63
C ARG A 2 -26.92 -61.94 -21.82
N PHE A 3 -26.31 -61.05 -22.68
CA PHE A 3 -26.38 -60.97 -24.15
C PHE A 3 -25.59 -59.72 -24.51
N SER A 4 -24.56 -59.75 -25.21
CA SER A 4 -23.95 -60.26 -26.45
C SER A 4 -23.79 -59.11 -27.47
N LEU A 5 -22.56 -59.01 -27.92
CA LEU A 5 -21.99 -58.12 -28.95
C LEU A 5 -22.74 -58.19 -30.33
N THR A 6 -22.78 -57.05 -31.03
CA THR A 6 -22.69 -57.06 -32.51
C THR A 6 -21.81 -55.85 -32.95
N SER A 7 -20.90 -56.20 -33.82
CA SER A 7 -19.98 -55.41 -34.61
C SER A 7 -20.62 -54.91 -35.90
N SER A 8 -20.35 -53.66 -36.29
CA SER A 8 -20.31 -53.32 -37.72
C SER A 8 -19.61 -51.96 -37.95
N GLY A 9 -18.59 -51.97 -38.78
CA GLY A 9 -18.41 -51.15 -39.93
C GLY A 9 -17.40 -50.03 -39.83
N LEU A 10 -16.12 -50.31 -40.06
CA LEU A 10 -15.09 -49.30 -40.36
C LEU A 10 -15.16 -48.88 -41.83
N ALA A 11 -15.24 -47.58 -42.10
CA ALA A 11 -14.88 -46.99 -43.40
C ALA A 11 -13.65 -46.11 -43.24
N PRO A 12 -12.71 -46.05 -44.19
CA PRO A 12 -11.43 -45.37 -44.02
C PRO A 12 -11.56 -43.87 -44.25
N ARG A 13 -10.95 -43.08 -43.36
CA ARG A 13 -10.81 -41.64 -43.55
C ARG A 13 -9.47 -41.30 -44.18
N ASP A 14 -9.56 -40.50 -45.22
CA ASP A 14 -8.47 -39.95 -46.02
C ASP A 14 -7.43 -39.23 -45.18
N SER A 15 -6.17 -39.56 -45.43
CA SER A 15 -4.99 -38.92 -44.90
C SER A 15 -4.68 -37.62 -45.64
N HIS A 16 -5.15 -36.47 -45.16
CA HIS A 16 -4.60 -35.19 -45.59
C HIS A 16 -3.30 -34.90 -44.81
N LEU A 17 -2.17 -35.12 -45.48
CA LEU A 17 -0.82 -34.71 -45.08
C LEU A 17 -0.75 -33.17 -44.99
N VAL A 18 -0.87 -32.63 -43.80
CA VAL A 18 -0.52 -31.20 -43.53
C VAL A 18 1.01 -31.08 -43.54
N LYS A 19 1.55 -30.44 -44.58
CA LYS A 19 2.98 -30.07 -44.67
C LYS A 19 3.34 -29.13 -43.51
N ARG A 20 4.20 -29.60 -42.59
CA ARG A 20 4.82 -28.75 -41.57
C ARG A 20 5.67 -27.65 -42.22
N PRO A 21 5.57 -26.38 -41.80
CA PRO A 21 6.44 -25.34 -42.29
C PRO A 21 7.88 -25.63 -41.83
N LYS A 22 8.85 -25.46 -42.72
CA LYS A 22 10.28 -25.58 -42.44
C LYS A 22 10.68 -24.53 -41.40
N THR A 23 10.99 -24.95 -40.19
CA THR A 23 11.59 -24.09 -39.17
C THR A 23 12.99 -23.68 -39.61
N LYS A 24 13.19 -22.39 -39.86
CA LYS A 24 14.53 -21.83 -40.05
C LYS A 24 15.29 -22.02 -38.73
N SER A 25 16.48 -22.60 -38.81
CA SER A 25 17.40 -22.72 -37.66
C SER A 25 17.62 -21.37 -36.97
N PRO A 26 17.62 -21.30 -35.63
CA PRO A 26 17.85 -20.05 -34.92
C PRO A 26 19.24 -19.54 -35.28
N LYS A 27 19.31 -18.29 -35.75
CA LYS A 27 20.58 -17.60 -35.96
C LYS A 27 21.34 -17.57 -34.62
N ARG A 28 22.59 -18.05 -34.60
CA ARG A 28 23.47 -17.97 -33.44
C ARG A 28 23.46 -16.56 -32.89
N VAL A 29 23.01 -16.40 -31.64
CA VAL A 29 23.13 -15.17 -30.86
C VAL A 29 24.63 -14.87 -30.75
N PRO A 30 25.10 -13.66 -31.09
CA PRO A 30 26.51 -13.29 -30.91
C PRO A 30 26.89 -13.48 -29.44
N HIS A 31 28.02 -14.13 -29.18
CA HIS A 31 28.60 -14.28 -27.85
C HIS A 31 28.59 -12.93 -27.11
N LEU A 32 27.90 -12.84 -25.99
CA LEU A 32 28.01 -11.73 -25.06
C LEU A 32 29.48 -11.51 -24.72
N LYS A 33 30.09 -10.48 -25.29
CA LYS A 33 31.38 -10.00 -24.85
C LYS A 33 31.22 -9.47 -23.42
N CYS A 34 31.86 -10.18 -22.57
CA CYS A 34 32.23 -9.96 -21.18
C CYS A 34 31.79 -8.68 -20.47
N CYS A 35 31.13 -8.89 -19.33
CA CYS A 35 30.58 -7.94 -18.38
C CYS A 35 31.60 -6.93 -17.76
N THR A 36 32.89 -6.97 -18.08
CA THR A 36 33.92 -6.11 -17.47
C THR A 36 33.73 -4.61 -17.83
N GLY A 37 33.31 -4.30 -19.06
CA GLY A 37 33.02 -2.93 -19.43
C GLY A 37 31.79 -2.32 -18.77
N PHE A 38 30.86 -3.17 -18.30
CA PHE A 38 29.66 -2.74 -17.60
C PHE A 38 29.96 -2.32 -16.15
N TYR A 39 30.78 -3.09 -15.43
CA TYR A 39 31.20 -2.74 -14.07
C TYR A 39 32.02 -1.44 -14.05
N GLN A 40 32.82 -1.18 -15.07
CA GLN A 40 33.56 0.08 -15.19
C GLN A 40 32.62 1.27 -15.40
N LYS A 41 31.65 1.18 -16.32
CA LYS A 41 30.61 2.20 -16.52
C LYS A 41 29.71 2.39 -15.30
N PHE A 42 29.38 1.30 -14.57
CA PHE A 42 28.61 1.36 -13.34
C PHE A 42 29.36 2.17 -12.26
N ASN A 43 30.66 1.93 -12.11
CA ASN A 43 31.51 2.66 -11.15
C ASN A 43 31.75 4.12 -11.57
N GLU A 44 31.90 4.42 -12.86
CA GLU A 44 32.01 5.78 -13.38
C GLU A 44 30.72 6.58 -13.22
N ASN A 45 29.55 5.97 -13.42
CA ASN A 45 28.25 6.60 -13.16
C ASN A 45 28.01 6.84 -11.66
N GLN A 46 28.47 5.94 -10.79
CA GLN A 46 28.47 6.17 -9.34
C GLN A 46 29.36 7.36 -8.92
N ALA A 47 30.47 7.56 -9.60
CA ALA A 47 31.36 8.70 -9.35
C ALA A 47 30.75 10.02 -9.88
N ARG A 48 30.05 10.00 -11.02
CA ARG A 48 29.30 11.15 -11.56
C ARG A 48 28.15 11.58 -10.66
N ASN A 49 27.45 10.63 -10.00
CA ASN A 49 26.33 10.93 -9.12
C ASN A 49 26.72 11.61 -7.80
N LYS A 50 28.00 11.56 -7.38
CA LYS A 50 28.47 12.26 -6.17
C LYS A 50 28.47 13.79 -6.29
N SER A 51 28.40 14.34 -7.51
CA SER A 51 28.48 15.78 -7.77
C SER A 51 27.15 16.42 -8.23
N ARG A 52 26.09 15.63 -8.51
CA ARG A 52 24.78 16.15 -8.91
C ARG A 52 23.93 16.47 -7.67
N VAL A 53 23.69 17.75 -7.46
CA VAL A 53 22.68 18.26 -6.54
C VAL A 53 21.81 19.23 -7.33
N PRO A 54 20.50 19.01 -7.42
CA PRO A 54 19.66 18.00 -6.73
C PRO A 54 19.59 16.64 -7.44
N LEU A 55 19.44 15.58 -6.64
CA LEU A 55 19.25 14.18 -7.07
C LEU A 55 17.85 13.97 -7.68
N TYR A 56 17.75 13.31 -8.84
CA TYR A 56 16.47 12.85 -9.38
C TYR A 56 16.21 11.42 -8.95
N THR A 57 15.21 11.23 -8.09
CA THR A 57 14.81 9.91 -7.55
C THR A 57 13.51 9.45 -8.19
N LEU A 58 13.52 8.27 -8.80
CA LEU A 58 12.30 7.56 -9.20
C LEU A 58 11.80 6.73 -8.03
N GLY A 59 10.57 6.97 -7.57
CA GLY A 59 9.84 6.09 -6.68
C GLY A 59 8.97 5.12 -7.48
N ILE A 60 8.86 3.88 -7.00
CA ILE A 60 7.97 2.84 -7.55
C ILE A 60 7.22 2.20 -6.39
N GLU A 61 5.89 2.29 -6.41
CA GLU A 61 4.98 1.71 -5.42
C GLU A 61 4.06 0.68 -6.07
N THR A 62 4.10 -0.55 -5.55
CA THR A 62 3.30 -1.67 -6.05
C THR A 62 2.93 -2.65 -4.94
N SER A 63 2.76 -2.19 -3.70
CA SER A 63 2.53 -3.10 -2.55
C SER A 63 1.13 -3.74 -2.55
N CYS A 64 0.14 -3.09 -3.14
CA CYS A 64 -1.26 -3.53 -3.06
C CYS A 64 -1.97 -3.41 -4.42
N ASP A 65 -3.04 -2.66 -4.48
CA ASP A 65 -3.91 -2.49 -5.64
C ASP A 65 -3.62 -1.23 -6.48
N GLU A 66 -2.70 -0.38 -6.02
CA GLU A 66 -2.14 0.74 -6.75
C GLU A 66 -0.82 0.35 -7.44
N THR A 67 -0.63 0.92 -8.63
CA THR A 67 0.65 0.93 -9.35
C THR A 67 1.03 2.38 -9.55
N SER A 68 2.12 2.82 -8.93
CA SER A 68 2.50 4.22 -8.95
C SER A 68 3.98 4.41 -9.26
N CYS A 69 4.28 5.47 -10.03
CA CYS A 69 5.62 5.99 -10.25
C CYS A 69 5.65 7.50 -9.98
N SER A 70 6.72 7.96 -9.35
CA SER A 70 6.91 9.37 -9.01
C SER A 70 8.36 9.78 -9.22
N VAL A 71 8.57 10.99 -9.71
CA VAL A 71 9.90 11.59 -9.81
C VAL A 71 10.02 12.72 -8.81
N LEU A 72 11.02 12.62 -7.94
CA LEU A 72 11.43 13.70 -7.05
C LEU A 72 12.71 14.36 -7.54
N ARG A 73 12.80 15.68 -7.33
CA ARG A 73 14.04 16.45 -7.43
C ARG A 73 14.48 16.88 -6.02
N GLY A 74 15.64 16.38 -5.60
CA GLY A 74 16.10 16.53 -4.23
C GLY A 74 15.26 15.70 -3.25
N LYS A 75 15.03 16.22 -2.05
CA LYS A 75 14.28 15.51 -1.00
C LYS A 75 12.78 15.75 -1.06
N ASP A 76 12.33 16.96 -1.45
CA ASP A 76 10.98 17.43 -1.18
C ASP A 76 10.20 17.91 -2.42
N THR A 77 10.86 18.06 -3.59
CA THR A 77 10.18 18.57 -4.78
C THR A 77 9.61 17.43 -5.62
N ILE A 78 8.31 17.24 -5.54
CA ILE A 78 7.58 16.27 -6.39
C ILE A 78 7.44 16.89 -7.78
N LEU A 79 8.04 16.27 -8.80
CA LEU A 79 7.90 16.66 -10.20
C LEU A 79 6.74 15.94 -10.88
N SER A 80 6.48 14.71 -10.47
CA SER A 80 5.34 13.91 -10.94
C SER A 80 4.95 12.88 -9.88
N ASN A 81 3.68 12.46 -9.87
CA ASN A 81 3.19 11.37 -9.02
C ASN A 81 1.98 10.71 -9.69
N ILE A 82 2.24 9.71 -10.53
CA ILE A 82 1.23 9.02 -11.32
C ILE A 82 0.78 7.78 -10.57
N VAL A 83 -0.53 7.59 -10.45
CA VAL A 83 -1.14 6.45 -9.76
C VAL A 83 -2.19 5.80 -10.68
N SER A 84 -2.05 4.51 -10.92
CA SER A 84 -3.05 3.66 -11.58
C SER A 84 -3.61 2.68 -10.55
N SER A 85 -4.92 2.74 -10.28
CA SER A 85 -5.56 1.88 -9.28
C SER A 85 -6.40 0.79 -9.93
N SER A 86 -6.27 -0.44 -9.43
CA SER A 86 -7.12 -1.57 -9.81
C SER A 86 -8.43 -1.68 -9.03
N LEU A 87 -8.72 -0.69 -8.18
CA LEU A 87 -9.86 -0.68 -7.26
C LEU A 87 -11.19 -1.02 -7.94
N PHE A 88 -11.43 -0.51 -9.16
CA PHE A 88 -12.65 -0.79 -9.92
C PHE A 88 -12.81 -2.27 -10.29
N ARG A 89 -11.69 -3.01 -10.47
CA ARG A 89 -11.68 -4.45 -10.78
C ARG A 89 -12.06 -5.28 -9.55
N HIS A 90 -11.85 -4.73 -8.35
CA HIS A 90 -12.10 -5.40 -7.07
C HIS A 90 -13.53 -5.22 -6.54
N LYS A 91 -14.28 -4.20 -7.01
CA LYS A 91 -15.62 -3.87 -6.52
C LYS A 91 -16.57 -5.06 -6.45
N LYS A 92 -16.58 -5.92 -7.50
CA LYS A 92 -17.47 -7.09 -7.56
C LYS A 92 -17.15 -8.17 -6.53
N PHE A 93 -15.94 -8.16 -5.96
CA PHE A 93 -15.51 -9.12 -4.93
C PHE A 93 -15.68 -8.55 -3.51
N GLY A 94 -15.82 -7.24 -3.39
CA GLY A 94 -15.93 -6.55 -2.11
C GLY A 94 -14.65 -6.55 -1.28
N GLY A 95 -13.49 -6.57 -1.94
CA GLY A 95 -12.16 -6.57 -1.34
C GLY A 95 -11.08 -6.86 -2.37
N VAL A 96 -9.82 -6.60 -2.04
CA VAL A 96 -8.67 -6.81 -2.93
C VAL A 96 -8.48 -8.29 -3.22
N VAL A 97 -8.32 -8.64 -4.51
CA VAL A 97 -7.96 -9.97 -5.01
C VAL A 97 -6.51 -9.91 -5.48
N PRO A 98 -5.56 -10.58 -4.79
CA PRO A 98 -4.12 -10.44 -5.06
C PRO A 98 -3.71 -10.70 -6.50
N GLU A 99 -4.29 -11.71 -7.15
CA GLU A 99 -3.98 -12.05 -8.54
C GLU A 99 -4.43 -10.94 -9.51
N ILE A 100 -5.59 -10.31 -9.27
CA ILE A 100 -6.09 -9.21 -10.09
C ILE A 100 -5.19 -7.99 -9.93
N ALA A 101 -4.77 -7.69 -8.69
CA ALA A 101 -3.87 -6.58 -8.39
C ALA A 101 -2.52 -6.76 -9.11
N SER A 102 -1.89 -7.93 -9.00
CA SER A 102 -0.59 -8.18 -9.63
C SER A 102 -0.65 -8.18 -11.17
N ARG A 103 -1.73 -8.69 -11.77
CA ARG A 103 -1.94 -8.62 -13.22
C ARG A 103 -2.11 -7.17 -13.70
N HIS A 104 -2.89 -6.37 -12.98
CA HIS A 104 -3.05 -4.96 -13.28
C HIS A 104 -1.72 -4.22 -13.18
N CYS A 105 -0.95 -4.47 -12.11
CA CYS A 105 0.38 -3.89 -11.93
C CYS A 105 1.28 -4.20 -13.13
N MET A 106 1.32 -5.45 -13.58
CA MET A 106 2.12 -5.89 -14.73
C MET A 106 1.69 -5.21 -16.03
N GLU A 107 0.38 -4.97 -16.23
CA GLU A 107 -0.17 -4.26 -17.38
C GLU A 107 0.15 -2.76 -17.37
N GLN A 108 0.26 -2.14 -16.19
CA GLN A 108 0.29 -0.69 -16.04
C GLN A 108 1.67 -0.10 -15.74
N ILE A 109 2.60 -0.86 -15.16
CA ILE A 109 3.83 -0.32 -14.59
C ILE A 109 4.68 0.47 -15.60
N GLN A 110 4.74 0.00 -16.85
CA GLN A 110 5.49 0.69 -17.90
C GLN A 110 4.81 2.02 -18.28
N CYS A 111 3.50 2.01 -18.50
CA CYS A 111 2.75 3.22 -18.88
C CYS A 111 2.83 4.27 -17.77
N VAL A 112 2.69 3.85 -16.50
CA VAL A 112 2.77 4.74 -15.33
C VAL A 112 4.19 5.33 -15.18
N PHE A 113 5.23 4.54 -15.47
CA PHE A 113 6.61 5.00 -15.48
C PHE A 113 6.86 6.04 -16.59
N GLU A 114 6.43 5.76 -17.81
CA GLU A 114 6.60 6.66 -18.97
C GLU A 114 5.88 7.98 -18.74
N GLU A 115 4.65 7.93 -18.22
CA GLU A 115 3.86 9.13 -17.88
C GLU A 115 4.53 9.93 -16.75
N ALA A 116 5.07 9.27 -15.73
CA ALA A 116 5.80 9.95 -14.65
C ALA A 116 7.02 10.72 -15.16
N LEU A 117 7.78 10.18 -16.10
CA LEU A 117 8.90 10.86 -16.71
C LEU A 117 8.44 12.02 -17.62
N HIS A 118 7.36 11.80 -18.37
CA HIS A 118 6.79 12.82 -19.26
C HIS A 118 6.31 14.05 -18.47
N GLU A 119 5.53 13.84 -17.37
CA GLU A 119 5.07 14.92 -16.49
C GLU A 119 6.25 15.63 -15.82
N ALA A 120 7.25 14.86 -15.35
CA ALA A 120 8.48 15.42 -14.78
C ALA A 120 9.38 16.14 -15.79
N LYS A 121 9.13 16.01 -17.09
CA LYS A 121 9.92 16.56 -18.20
C LYS A 121 11.39 16.14 -18.17
N ILE A 122 11.66 14.89 -17.81
CA ILE A 122 13.00 14.30 -17.80
C ILE A 122 13.06 13.03 -18.64
N LYS A 123 14.25 12.56 -18.95
CA LYS A 123 14.51 11.29 -19.66
C LYS A 123 15.00 10.24 -18.66
N PRO A 124 14.86 8.94 -18.94
CA PRO A 124 15.36 7.87 -18.06
C PRO A 124 16.82 8.04 -17.64
N ARG A 125 17.68 8.53 -18.54
CA ARG A 125 19.12 8.78 -18.30
C ARG A 125 19.41 9.91 -17.31
N ASP A 126 18.42 10.73 -16.99
CA ASP A 126 18.56 11.85 -16.05
C ASP A 126 18.31 11.40 -14.61
N LEU A 127 17.77 10.19 -14.41
CA LEU A 127 17.56 9.58 -13.11
C LEU A 127 18.90 9.24 -12.45
N ASP A 128 18.99 9.47 -11.15
CA ASP A 128 20.17 9.22 -10.32
C ASP A 128 19.96 8.07 -9.33
N LEU A 129 18.70 7.78 -8.95
CA LEU A 129 18.33 6.78 -7.94
C LEU A 129 16.99 6.16 -8.27
N ILE A 130 16.84 4.86 -8.01
CA ILE A 130 15.56 4.17 -7.99
C ILE A 130 15.26 3.73 -6.57
N ALA A 131 14.09 4.14 -6.06
CA ALA A 131 13.50 3.68 -4.81
C ALA A 131 12.28 2.84 -5.13
N VAL A 132 12.19 1.63 -4.57
CA VAL A 132 11.07 0.73 -4.83
C VAL A 132 10.57 0.12 -3.54
N THR A 133 9.26 -0.03 -3.42
CA THR A 133 8.67 -0.75 -2.30
C THR A 133 9.14 -2.20 -2.30
N GLN A 134 9.87 -2.56 -1.25
CA GLN A 134 10.33 -3.93 -1.02
C GLN A 134 9.29 -4.75 -0.26
N GLY A 135 8.50 -4.10 0.59
CA GLY A 135 7.46 -4.69 1.43
C GLY A 135 7.08 -3.74 2.58
N PRO A 136 6.12 -4.15 3.42
CA PRO A 136 5.21 -5.28 3.22
C PRO A 136 4.20 -5.07 2.09
N GLY A 137 3.50 -6.15 1.69
CA GLY A 137 2.45 -6.06 0.67
C GLY A 137 2.15 -7.38 -0.03
N LEU A 138 1.35 -7.32 -1.09
CA LEU A 138 1.00 -8.49 -1.90
C LEU A 138 2.21 -8.97 -2.70
N ILE A 139 2.66 -10.20 -2.44
CA ILE A 139 3.90 -10.74 -3.03
C ILE A 139 3.94 -10.63 -4.56
N GLY A 140 2.82 -10.91 -5.25
CA GLY A 140 2.74 -10.83 -6.71
C GLY A 140 2.98 -9.41 -7.23
N SER A 141 2.38 -8.41 -6.59
CA SER A 141 2.54 -7.00 -6.95
C SER A 141 3.94 -6.48 -6.61
N LEU A 142 4.47 -6.83 -5.42
CA LEU A 142 5.84 -6.51 -5.02
C LEU A 142 6.87 -7.06 -6.01
N LEU A 143 6.71 -8.31 -6.46
CA LEU A 143 7.61 -8.93 -7.43
C LEU A 143 7.64 -8.17 -8.76
N VAL A 144 6.50 -7.68 -9.24
CA VAL A 144 6.43 -6.86 -10.46
C VAL A 144 7.22 -5.57 -10.29
N GLY A 145 6.97 -4.81 -9.23
CA GLY A 145 7.66 -3.55 -8.96
C GLY A 145 9.17 -3.72 -8.78
N VAL A 146 9.57 -4.70 -7.96
CA VAL A 146 10.98 -5.00 -7.68
C VAL A 146 11.71 -5.48 -8.94
N ALA A 147 11.09 -6.35 -9.76
CA ALA A 147 11.69 -6.81 -11.01
C ALA A 147 11.88 -5.66 -12.01
N PHE A 148 10.86 -4.81 -12.17
CA PHE A 148 10.94 -3.63 -13.03
C PHE A 148 12.02 -2.65 -12.57
N ALA A 149 12.06 -2.33 -11.28
CA ALA A 149 13.06 -1.44 -10.68
C ALA A 149 14.49 -1.97 -10.87
N LYS A 150 14.71 -3.28 -10.67
CA LYS A 150 16.01 -3.93 -10.86
C LYS A 150 16.47 -3.89 -12.32
N ALA A 151 15.58 -4.20 -13.26
CA ALA A 151 15.88 -4.14 -14.69
C ALA A 151 16.27 -2.72 -15.12
N LEU A 152 15.52 -1.71 -14.65
CA LEU A 152 15.78 -0.31 -14.93
C LEU A 152 17.11 0.16 -14.29
N ALA A 153 17.37 -0.18 -13.01
CA ALA A 153 18.61 0.15 -12.32
C ALA A 153 19.83 -0.47 -13.04
N TYR A 154 19.70 -1.73 -13.47
CA TYR A 154 20.74 -2.41 -14.23
C TYR A 154 20.99 -1.74 -15.58
N GLN A 155 19.94 -1.43 -16.33
CA GLN A 155 20.04 -0.80 -17.65
C GLN A 155 20.67 0.61 -17.59
N LEU A 156 20.33 1.39 -16.55
CA LEU A 156 20.80 2.76 -16.38
C LEU A 156 22.16 2.83 -15.65
N GLY A 157 22.60 1.76 -15.00
CA GLY A 157 23.81 1.75 -14.18
C GLY A 157 23.72 2.65 -12.96
N ILE A 158 22.52 2.79 -12.34
CA ILE A 158 22.28 3.65 -11.18
C ILE A 158 21.91 2.83 -9.96
N PRO A 159 22.10 3.37 -8.73
CA PRO A 159 21.76 2.68 -7.50
C PRO A 159 20.26 2.43 -7.35
N ILE A 160 19.93 1.38 -6.59
CA ILE A 160 18.58 1.01 -6.18
C ILE A 160 18.48 0.91 -4.66
N VAL A 161 17.35 1.33 -4.10
CA VAL A 161 17.05 1.21 -2.67
C VAL A 161 15.67 0.58 -2.49
N GLY A 162 15.60 -0.54 -1.74
CA GLY A 162 14.36 -1.11 -1.24
C GLY A 162 13.84 -0.28 -0.06
N VAL A 163 12.56 0.03 -0.08
CA VAL A 163 11.88 0.88 0.89
C VAL A 163 10.81 0.08 1.60
N ASN A 164 10.70 0.25 2.92
CA ASN A 164 9.57 -0.24 3.68
C ASN A 164 8.35 0.67 3.46
N HIS A 165 7.26 0.08 2.99
CA HIS A 165 6.01 0.77 2.66
C HIS A 165 5.42 1.55 3.84
N MET A 166 5.45 0.95 5.03
CA MET A 166 4.88 1.57 6.24
C MET A 166 5.71 2.77 6.71
N GLU A 167 7.05 2.69 6.61
CA GLU A 167 7.93 3.83 6.89
C GLU A 167 7.67 4.97 5.91
N ALA A 168 7.42 4.65 4.63
CA ALA A 168 7.13 5.64 3.60
C ALA A 168 5.84 6.42 3.90
N HIS A 169 4.80 5.78 4.42
CA HIS A 169 3.58 6.46 4.85
C HIS A 169 3.80 7.51 5.96
N LEU A 170 4.74 7.28 6.88
CA LEU A 170 5.06 8.27 7.90
C LEU A 170 5.78 9.48 7.29
N VAL A 171 6.76 9.26 6.43
CA VAL A 171 7.53 10.36 5.83
C VAL A 171 6.74 11.18 4.80
N ALA A 172 5.61 10.66 4.30
CA ALA A 172 4.69 11.40 3.44
C ALA A 172 4.16 12.71 4.08
N ASN A 173 4.24 12.81 5.39
CA ASN A 173 3.84 14.01 6.15
C ASN A 173 4.83 15.17 6.06
N PHE A 174 6.06 14.93 5.63
CA PHE A 174 7.14 15.89 5.79
C PHE A 174 7.62 16.55 4.49
N PHE A 175 6.86 16.42 3.39
CA PHE A 175 7.16 17.17 2.17
C PHE A 175 7.10 18.69 2.45
N GLY A 176 8.25 19.36 2.28
CA GLY A 176 8.39 20.80 2.56
C GLY A 176 8.40 21.16 4.05
N ALA A 177 8.51 20.17 4.93
CA ALA A 177 8.56 20.40 6.38
C ALA A 177 9.72 19.62 7.04
N LYS A 178 10.20 20.14 8.18
CA LYS A 178 11.20 19.44 8.98
C LYS A 178 10.51 18.33 9.79
N GLU A 179 11.05 17.11 9.69
CA GLU A 179 10.63 15.96 10.47
C GLU A 179 10.98 16.17 11.96
N PRO A 180 10.05 15.88 12.90
CA PRO A 180 10.36 15.84 14.32
C PRO A 180 11.39 14.75 14.64
N GLU A 181 12.30 15.02 15.59
CA GLU A 181 13.30 14.02 16.00
C GLU A 181 12.69 12.85 16.77
N ARG A 182 11.57 13.11 17.48
CA ARG A 182 10.82 12.13 18.26
C ARG A 182 9.32 12.33 18.02
N PHE A 183 8.61 11.26 17.73
CA PHE A 183 7.15 11.29 17.56
C PHE A 183 6.51 9.91 17.71
N VAL A 184 5.21 9.90 17.97
CA VAL A 184 4.39 8.69 17.83
C VAL A 184 3.81 8.63 16.43
N GLY A 185 4.02 7.52 15.73
CA GLY A 185 3.39 7.24 14.44
C GLY A 185 2.10 6.44 14.64
N LEU A 186 1.01 6.88 14.03
CA LEU A 186 -0.26 6.14 13.91
C LEU A 186 -0.43 5.73 12.45
N LEU A 187 -0.14 4.47 12.14
CA LEU A 187 -0.30 3.88 10.81
C LEU A 187 -1.65 3.18 10.71
N VAL A 188 -2.50 3.66 9.80
CA VAL A 188 -3.89 3.19 9.65
C VAL A 188 -4.24 3.04 8.17
N SER A 189 -4.36 1.80 7.70
CA SER A 189 -4.63 1.46 6.30
C SER A 189 -5.64 0.32 6.18
N GLY A 190 -5.88 -0.15 4.95
CA GLY A 190 -6.71 -1.33 4.69
C GLY A 190 -6.11 -2.62 5.26
N GLY A 191 -4.78 -2.74 5.26
CA GLY A 191 -4.07 -3.95 5.71
C GLY A 191 -3.39 -3.84 7.07
N HIS A 192 -3.16 -2.62 7.59
CA HIS A 192 -2.38 -2.42 8.81
C HIS A 192 -3.01 -1.40 9.76
N THR A 193 -2.89 -1.66 11.06
CA THR A 193 -3.18 -0.71 12.12
C THR A 193 -2.15 -0.88 13.21
N MET A 194 -1.29 0.13 13.39
CA MET A 194 -0.22 0.05 14.38
C MET A 194 0.14 1.42 14.94
N LEU A 195 0.67 1.41 16.15
CA LEU A 195 1.34 2.52 16.79
C LEU A 195 2.84 2.26 16.80
N THR A 196 3.61 3.28 16.43
CA THR A 196 5.05 3.25 16.43
C THR A 196 5.61 4.39 17.26
N PHE A 197 6.84 4.25 17.70
CA PHE A 197 7.63 5.33 18.27
C PHE A 197 8.85 5.55 17.41
N CYS A 198 9.00 6.75 16.90
CA CYS A 198 10.13 7.17 16.08
C CYS A 198 11.07 8.06 16.91
N GLU A 199 12.33 7.70 16.91
CA GLU A 199 13.40 8.48 17.56
C GLU A 199 14.69 8.40 16.74
N LYS A 200 15.22 9.56 16.35
CA LYS A 200 16.46 9.68 15.57
C LYS A 200 16.49 8.78 14.32
N GLY A 201 15.36 8.72 13.61
CA GLY A 201 15.19 7.94 12.39
C GLY A 201 15.04 6.42 12.57
N LYS A 202 15.01 5.92 13.83
CA LYS A 202 14.66 4.53 14.16
C LYS A 202 13.20 4.43 14.53
N ILE A 203 12.53 3.39 14.08
CA ILE A 203 11.11 3.17 14.31
C ILE A 203 10.93 1.91 15.14
N HIS A 204 10.20 2.01 16.24
CA HIS A 204 9.86 0.91 17.13
C HIS A 204 8.35 0.72 17.16
N ILE A 205 7.86 -0.49 16.99
CA ILE A 205 6.45 -0.83 17.12
C ILE A 205 6.10 -0.81 18.61
N LEU A 206 5.07 -0.04 18.97
CA LEU A 206 4.50 -0.01 20.33
C LEU A 206 3.36 -1.01 20.47
N GLY A 207 2.58 -1.19 19.44
CA GLY A 207 1.47 -2.12 19.37
C GLY A 207 0.82 -2.11 18.00
N GLU A 208 0.09 -3.16 17.68
CA GLU A 208 -0.57 -3.36 16.40
C GLU A 208 -1.93 -4.04 16.57
N THR A 209 -2.69 -4.17 15.49
CA THR A 209 -3.93 -4.94 15.56
C THR A 209 -3.64 -6.43 15.67
N VAL A 210 -4.38 -7.11 16.53
CA VAL A 210 -4.29 -8.57 16.72
C VAL A 210 -5.27 -9.34 15.82
N ASP A 211 -6.09 -8.63 15.05
CA ASP A 211 -7.08 -9.19 14.13
C ASP A 211 -7.25 -8.29 12.89
N ASP A 212 -8.46 -7.85 12.57
CA ASP A 212 -8.71 -7.00 11.40
C ASP A 212 -7.98 -5.64 11.53
N ALA A 213 -7.42 -5.13 10.43
CA ALA A 213 -7.01 -3.73 10.35
C ALA A 213 -8.24 -2.80 10.37
N VAL A 214 -8.05 -1.55 10.78
CA VAL A 214 -9.17 -0.60 10.87
C VAL A 214 -9.85 -0.36 9.53
N GLY A 215 -9.10 -0.21 8.44
CA GLY A 215 -9.67 -0.04 7.10
C GLY A 215 -10.42 -1.29 6.63
N GLU A 216 -9.90 -2.48 6.92
CA GLU A 216 -10.60 -3.75 6.67
C GLU A 216 -11.90 -3.84 7.46
N ALA A 217 -11.93 -3.37 8.72
CA ALA A 217 -13.16 -3.31 9.52
C ALA A 217 -14.21 -2.38 8.87
N TYR A 218 -13.78 -1.22 8.33
CA TYR A 218 -14.67 -0.34 7.56
C TYR A 218 -15.25 -1.03 6.33
N ASP A 219 -14.44 -1.73 5.55
CA ASP A 219 -14.89 -2.45 4.36
C ASP A 219 -15.88 -3.58 4.69
N LYS A 220 -15.58 -4.35 5.74
CA LYS A 220 -16.45 -5.43 6.22
C LYS A 220 -17.78 -4.89 6.72
N VAL A 221 -17.79 -3.80 7.49
CA VAL A 221 -19.01 -3.16 8.00
C VAL A 221 -19.83 -2.58 6.84
N ALA A 222 -19.19 -1.90 5.88
CA ALA A 222 -19.88 -1.41 4.69
C ALA A 222 -20.57 -2.56 3.91
N LYS A 223 -19.87 -3.67 3.73
CA LYS A 223 -20.44 -4.88 3.08
C LYS A 223 -21.64 -5.45 3.84
N ILE A 224 -21.59 -5.52 5.19
CA ILE A 224 -22.72 -5.97 6.03
C ILE A 224 -23.92 -5.06 5.83
N MET A 225 -23.70 -3.74 5.73
CA MET A 225 -24.72 -2.72 5.51
C MET A 225 -25.21 -2.63 4.06
N GLY A 226 -24.68 -3.45 3.14
CA GLY A 226 -25.06 -3.43 1.72
C GLY A 226 -24.50 -2.21 0.94
N LEU A 227 -23.45 -1.58 1.46
CA LEU A 227 -22.81 -0.42 0.86
C LEU A 227 -21.71 -0.82 -0.15
N SER A 228 -21.30 0.12 -0.99
CA SER A 228 -20.28 -0.13 -2.01
C SER A 228 -18.87 -0.18 -1.42
N TYR A 229 -17.99 -0.90 -2.13
CA TYR A 229 -16.55 -0.91 -1.89
C TYR A 229 -15.85 0.23 -2.67
N PRO A 230 -14.83 0.92 -2.08
CA PRO A 230 -14.30 0.76 -0.72
C PRO A 230 -15.23 1.37 0.34
N GLY A 231 -15.32 0.69 1.49
CA GLY A 231 -16.25 1.05 2.56
C GLY A 231 -15.87 2.30 3.33
N GLY A 232 -14.56 2.56 3.49
CA GLY A 232 -14.05 3.70 4.26
C GLY A 232 -14.66 5.05 3.86
N PRO A 233 -14.47 5.51 2.61
CA PRO A 233 -15.04 6.79 2.15
C PRO A 233 -16.57 6.84 2.19
N VAL A 234 -17.24 5.71 1.92
CA VAL A 234 -18.70 5.62 1.92
C VAL A 234 -19.26 5.79 3.34
N LEU A 235 -18.68 5.07 4.31
CA LEU A 235 -19.06 5.17 5.71
C LEU A 235 -18.74 6.54 6.30
N ASP A 236 -17.58 7.13 5.98
CA ASP A 236 -17.21 8.47 6.45
C ASP A 236 -18.23 9.53 5.97
N LYS A 237 -18.64 9.45 4.70
CA LYS A 237 -19.68 10.34 4.15
C LYS A 237 -21.04 10.12 4.81
N LEU A 238 -21.45 8.86 4.99
CA LEU A 238 -22.75 8.49 5.54
C LEU A 238 -22.87 8.90 7.01
N ALA A 239 -21.80 8.73 7.78
CA ALA A 239 -21.73 9.03 9.21
C ALA A 239 -22.00 10.52 9.54
N LYS A 240 -21.69 11.44 8.62
CA LYS A 240 -21.93 12.89 8.81
C LYS A 240 -23.40 13.24 9.07
N GLY A 241 -24.35 12.39 8.63
CA GLY A 241 -25.77 12.60 8.81
C GLY A 241 -26.43 11.77 9.89
N GLY A 242 -25.64 11.04 10.71
CA GLY A 242 -26.14 10.11 11.72
C GLY A 242 -25.83 10.54 13.15
N ASN A 243 -26.51 9.89 14.12
CA ASN A 243 -26.27 10.07 15.54
C ASN A 243 -25.10 9.16 16.00
N PRO A 244 -23.95 9.70 16.44
CA PRO A 244 -22.79 8.91 16.85
C PRO A 244 -22.99 8.15 18.18
N ARG A 245 -24.09 8.41 18.90
CA ARG A 245 -24.45 7.77 20.18
C ARG A 245 -25.68 6.87 20.08
N ALA A 246 -26.18 6.60 18.87
CA ALA A 246 -27.34 5.72 18.69
C ALA A 246 -27.03 4.26 19.08
N PHE A 247 -25.76 3.82 18.91
CA PHE A 247 -25.30 2.49 19.32
C PHE A 247 -24.01 2.60 20.11
N HIS A 248 -23.93 1.77 21.16
CA HIS A 248 -22.73 1.63 21.97
C HIS A 248 -21.97 0.37 21.55
N PHE A 249 -20.71 0.53 21.17
CA PHE A 249 -19.79 -0.57 20.89
C PHE A 249 -18.83 -0.75 22.06
N THR A 250 -18.83 -1.93 22.64
CA THR A 250 -17.91 -2.27 23.72
C THR A 250 -16.51 -2.41 23.16
N ARG A 251 -15.56 -1.71 23.78
CA ARG A 251 -14.14 -1.81 23.40
C ARG A 251 -13.60 -3.20 23.78
N PRO A 252 -12.96 -3.92 22.86
CA PRO A 252 -12.31 -5.17 23.19
C PRO A 252 -11.18 -4.96 24.21
N LYS A 253 -11.15 -5.80 25.25
CA LYS A 253 -10.00 -5.81 26.18
C LYS A 253 -8.79 -6.39 25.46
N GLN A 254 -7.64 -5.74 25.62
CA GLN A 254 -6.37 -6.18 25.06
C GLN A 254 -5.38 -6.44 26.20
N ASN A 255 -4.58 -7.50 26.08
CA ASN A 255 -3.52 -7.80 27.05
C ASN A 255 -2.40 -6.77 27.00
N GLU A 256 -2.04 -6.34 25.78
CA GLU A 256 -1.01 -5.33 25.54
C GLU A 256 -1.63 -3.93 25.43
N ARG A 257 -1.01 -2.96 26.08
CA ARG A 257 -1.54 -1.60 26.24
C ARG A 257 -1.89 -0.93 24.92
N PHE A 258 -1.06 -1.11 23.89
CA PHE A 258 -1.17 -0.38 22.62
C PHE A 258 -1.71 -1.23 21.47
N ASN A 259 -2.06 -2.51 21.70
CA ASN A 259 -2.66 -3.36 20.68
C ASN A 259 -4.12 -2.96 20.40
N PHE A 260 -4.56 -3.20 19.17
CA PHE A 260 -5.92 -2.95 18.70
C PHE A 260 -6.64 -4.27 18.40
N SER A 261 -7.97 -4.22 18.36
CA SER A 261 -8.82 -5.28 17.85
C SER A 261 -10.13 -4.68 17.32
N PHE A 262 -10.55 -5.10 16.14
CA PHE A 262 -11.72 -4.57 15.45
C PHE A 262 -12.71 -5.66 15.00
N SER A 263 -12.36 -6.94 15.10
CA SER A 263 -13.23 -8.05 14.65
C SER A 263 -14.54 -8.12 15.41
N GLY A 264 -14.53 -7.79 16.71
CA GLY A 264 -15.75 -7.78 17.55
C GLY A 264 -16.77 -6.74 17.11
N VAL A 265 -16.34 -5.58 16.66
CA VAL A 265 -17.23 -4.51 16.18
C VAL A 265 -18.00 -4.95 14.94
N LYS A 266 -17.32 -5.61 14.00
CA LYS A 266 -17.95 -6.19 12.81
C LYS A 266 -19.08 -7.13 13.18
N THR A 267 -18.85 -8.02 14.14
CA THR A 267 -19.87 -8.97 14.63
C THR A 267 -21.04 -8.26 15.32
N ALA A 268 -20.75 -7.22 16.11
CA ALA A 268 -21.79 -6.40 16.74
C ALA A 268 -22.68 -5.71 15.69
N VAL A 269 -22.09 -5.13 14.63
CA VAL A 269 -22.86 -4.56 13.52
C VAL A 269 -23.69 -5.63 12.81
N LEU A 270 -23.09 -6.81 12.52
CA LEU A 270 -23.79 -7.89 11.83
C LEU A 270 -25.09 -8.28 12.57
N TYR A 271 -25.06 -8.41 13.90
CA TYR A 271 -26.24 -8.80 14.69
C TYR A 271 -27.33 -7.71 14.75
N GLN A 272 -27.01 -6.46 14.47
CA GLN A 272 -28.01 -5.41 14.32
C GLN A 272 -28.75 -5.49 12.97
N PHE A 273 -28.06 -5.92 11.90
CA PHE A 273 -28.62 -6.00 10.55
C PHE A 273 -29.19 -7.38 10.20
N ARG A 274 -28.76 -8.42 10.90
CA ARG A 274 -29.22 -9.81 10.67
C ARG A 274 -29.51 -10.51 11.97
N ASP A 275 -30.60 -11.27 12.00
CA ASP A 275 -30.92 -12.17 13.09
C ASP A 275 -29.81 -13.25 13.21
N PRO A 276 -29.17 -13.39 14.39
CA PRO A 276 -28.02 -14.30 14.56
C PRO A 276 -28.40 -15.78 14.44
N LYS A 277 -29.70 -16.15 14.65
CA LYS A 277 -30.20 -17.53 14.61
C LYS A 277 -30.60 -17.92 13.20
N THR A 278 -31.25 -17.02 12.46
CA THR A 278 -31.84 -17.33 11.16
C THR A 278 -31.04 -16.79 9.98
N GLY A 279 -30.08 -15.84 10.20
CA GLY A 279 -29.33 -15.14 9.18
C GLY A 279 -30.19 -14.17 8.33
N LYS A 280 -31.50 -14.09 8.59
CA LYS A 280 -32.42 -13.23 7.85
C LYS A 280 -32.18 -11.75 8.18
N PRO A 281 -32.52 -10.81 7.28
CA PRO A 281 -32.50 -9.39 7.58
C PRO A 281 -33.35 -9.08 8.81
N ASN A 282 -32.81 -8.27 9.73
CA ASN A 282 -33.54 -7.80 10.90
C ASN A 282 -34.53 -6.70 10.46
N PRO A 283 -35.86 -6.89 10.61
CA PRO A 283 -36.85 -5.89 10.23
C PRO A 283 -36.76 -4.62 11.10
N LEU A 284 -36.13 -4.71 12.25
CA LEU A 284 -35.88 -3.61 13.20
C LEU A 284 -34.45 -3.07 13.02
N ALA A 285 -33.81 -3.33 11.88
CA ALA A 285 -32.44 -2.85 11.60
C ALA A 285 -32.39 -1.33 11.78
N PRO A 286 -31.31 -0.82 12.38
CA PRO A 286 -31.16 0.60 12.61
C PRO A 286 -30.97 1.40 11.31
N SER A 287 -31.14 2.72 11.43
CA SER A 287 -30.73 3.65 10.38
C SER A 287 -29.25 3.40 10.01
N THR A 288 -29.00 3.23 8.71
CA THR A 288 -27.62 3.05 8.21
C THR A 288 -26.73 4.26 8.53
N LYS A 289 -27.29 5.46 8.61
CA LYS A 289 -26.55 6.69 8.99
C LYS A 289 -26.14 6.64 10.45
N ASP A 290 -27.06 6.26 11.36
CA ASP A 290 -26.77 6.18 12.78
C ASP A 290 -25.79 5.05 13.09
N MET A 291 -25.91 3.93 12.39
CA MET A 291 -24.95 2.84 12.52
C MET A 291 -23.56 3.27 12.03
N ALA A 292 -23.46 3.91 10.88
CA ALA A 292 -22.19 4.43 10.36
C ALA A 292 -21.55 5.45 11.30
N ALA A 293 -22.36 6.37 11.85
CA ALA A 293 -21.89 7.38 12.79
C ALA A 293 -21.41 6.76 14.11
N SER A 294 -22.16 5.84 14.67
CA SER A 294 -21.82 5.16 15.94
C SER A 294 -20.59 4.26 15.79
N PHE A 295 -20.50 3.51 14.68
CA PHE A 295 -19.34 2.70 14.35
C PHE A 295 -18.08 3.55 14.22
N GLN A 296 -18.13 4.60 13.40
CA GLN A 296 -17.01 5.51 13.20
C GLN A 296 -16.58 6.18 14.50
N HIS A 297 -17.54 6.65 15.31
CA HIS A 297 -17.28 7.27 16.61
C HIS A 297 -16.51 6.33 17.53
N ALA A 298 -16.93 5.06 17.65
CA ALA A 298 -16.29 4.09 18.51
C ALA A 298 -14.88 3.75 18.01
N VAL A 299 -14.73 3.35 16.75
CA VAL A 299 -13.47 2.87 16.18
C VAL A 299 -12.42 3.98 16.14
N ILE A 300 -12.78 5.17 15.66
CA ILE A 300 -11.88 6.32 15.65
C ILE A 300 -11.57 6.79 17.07
N GLY A 301 -12.55 6.73 17.97
CA GLY A 301 -12.35 7.03 19.39
C GLY A 301 -11.25 6.16 20.01
N TRP A 302 -11.22 4.87 19.71
CA TRP A 302 -10.18 3.95 20.21
C TRP A 302 -8.80 4.25 19.62
N LEU A 303 -8.73 4.58 18.32
CA LEU A 303 -7.48 4.99 17.69
C LEU A 303 -6.90 6.24 18.34
N VAL A 304 -7.73 7.28 18.48
CA VAL A 304 -7.33 8.57 19.05
C VAL A 304 -6.85 8.42 20.50
N GLU A 305 -7.63 7.71 21.33
CA GLU A 305 -7.28 7.50 22.74
C GLU A 305 -5.92 6.81 22.88
N LYS A 306 -5.69 5.71 22.12
CA LYS A 306 -4.40 5.00 22.17
C LYS A 306 -3.24 5.81 21.61
N ALA A 307 -3.46 6.61 20.55
CA ALA A 307 -2.41 7.49 20.03
C ALA A 307 -2.00 8.57 21.05
N LEU A 308 -2.96 9.19 21.72
CA LEU A 308 -2.71 10.16 22.79
C LEU A 308 -2.05 9.51 24.03
N ASP A 309 -2.48 8.31 24.39
CA ASP A 309 -1.88 7.52 25.48
C ASP A 309 -0.42 7.16 25.16
N ALA A 310 -0.14 6.75 23.91
CA ALA A 310 1.23 6.48 23.46
C ALA A 310 2.12 7.73 23.46
N ALA A 311 1.59 8.87 23.02
CA ALA A 311 2.33 10.13 23.03
C ALA A 311 2.70 10.55 24.46
N ARG A 312 1.78 10.46 25.41
CA ARG A 312 2.04 10.70 26.84
C ARG A 312 3.05 9.70 27.41
N PHE A 313 2.91 8.41 27.09
CA PHE A 313 3.81 7.35 27.57
C PHE A 313 5.25 7.53 27.08
N LYS A 314 5.42 8.03 25.84
CA LYS A 314 6.73 8.29 25.24
C LYS A 314 7.25 9.70 25.48
N ASP A 315 6.47 10.53 26.14
CA ASP A 315 6.77 11.96 26.40
C ASP A 315 7.19 12.68 25.11
N VAL A 316 6.25 12.72 24.16
CA VAL A 316 6.43 13.39 22.86
C VAL A 316 5.28 14.35 22.58
N SER A 317 5.59 15.45 21.89
CA SER A 317 4.66 16.49 21.49
C SER A 317 4.14 16.36 20.05
N ASP A 318 4.51 15.29 19.34
CA ASP A 318 4.16 15.11 17.96
C ASP A 318 3.54 13.73 17.71
N ILE A 319 2.39 13.71 17.00
CA ILE A 319 1.76 12.49 16.46
C ILE A 319 1.73 12.62 14.94
N VAL A 320 2.25 11.61 14.25
CA VAL A 320 2.31 11.53 12.79
C VAL A 320 1.38 10.44 12.30
N VAL A 321 0.39 10.78 11.48
CA VAL A 321 -0.60 9.82 10.97
C VAL A 321 -0.27 9.44 9.53
N GLY A 322 -0.24 8.15 9.21
CA GLY A 322 0.01 7.63 7.86
C GLY A 322 -0.98 6.53 7.45
N GLY A 323 -1.02 6.23 6.16
CA GLY A 323 -1.90 5.23 5.56
C GLY A 323 -3.26 5.76 5.13
N GLY A 324 -3.98 5.00 4.27
CA GLY A 324 -5.20 5.46 3.59
C GLY A 324 -6.32 5.95 4.51
N VAL A 325 -6.44 5.37 5.73
CA VAL A 325 -7.45 5.82 6.71
C VAL A 325 -7.11 7.19 7.31
N SER A 326 -5.88 7.70 7.15
CA SER A 326 -5.53 9.08 7.49
C SER A 326 -6.35 10.13 6.72
N ALA A 327 -6.98 9.75 5.62
CA ALA A 327 -7.92 10.60 4.86
C ALA A 327 -9.30 10.71 5.50
N ASN A 328 -9.65 9.86 6.49
CA ASN A 328 -10.96 9.90 7.16
C ASN A 328 -11.16 11.26 7.85
N SER A 329 -12.29 11.91 7.53
CA SER A 329 -12.54 13.29 7.99
C SER A 329 -12.74 13.35 9.51
N TYR A 330 -13.40 12.37 10.10
CA TYR A 330 -13.65 12.32 11.54
C TYR A 330 -12.37 12.03 12.35
N LEU A 331 -11.48 11.18 11.82
CA LEU A 331 -10.15 10.97 12.44
C LEU A 331 -9.35 12.26 12.49
N ARG A 332 -9.28 12.98 11.36
CA ARG A 332 -8.56 14.26 11.29
C ARG A 332 -9.10 15.27 12.30
N GLU A 333 -10.41 15.48 12.30
CA GLU A 333 -11.08 16.41 13.20
C GLU A 333 -10.86 16.04 14.67
N LYS A 334 -11.19 14.79 15.04
CA LYS A 334 -11.14 14.33 16.42
C LYS A 334 -9.73 14.31 16.97
N LEU A 335 -8.77 13.76 16.23
CA LEU A 335 -7.39 13.69 16.73
C LEU A 335 -6.75 15.06 16.83
N THR A 336 -6.98 15.96 15.86
CA THR A 336 -6.45 17.33 15.91
C THR A 336 -7.01 18.09 17.13
N ARG A 337 -8.32 17.99 17.38
CA ARG A 337 -8.97 18.65 18.52
C ARG A 337 -8.47 18.10 19.86
N ASP A 338 -8.48 16.76 20.01
CA ASP A 338 -8.19 16.13 21.29
C ASP A 338 -6.69 16.21 21.64
N ALA A 339 -5.80 16.13 20.63
CA ALA A 339 -4.37 16.33 20.77
C ALA A 339 -4.02 17.81 21.07
N GLY A 340 -4.68 18.75 20.38
CA GLY A 340 -4.50 20.19 20.61
C GLY A 340 -4.81 20.61 22.04
N ALA A 341 -5.85 20.01 22.66
CA ALA A 341 -6.18 20.23 24.06
C ALA A 341 -5.07 19.77 25.04
N LEU A 342 -4.11 18.97 24.57
CA LEU A 342 -2.97 18.45 25.33
C LEU A 342 -1.64 19.08 24.91
N GLY A 343 -1.66 20.07 24.02
CA GLY A 343 -0.44 20.69 23.47
C GLY A 343 0.32 19.78 22.51
N ILE A 344 -0.31 18.71 21.99
CA ILE A 344 0.30 17.77 21.06
C ILE A 344 -0.03 18.18 19.62
N LYS A 345 1.00 18.33 18.78
CA LYS A 345 0.86 18.62 17.37
C LYS A 345 0.57 17.33 16.59
N VAL A 346 -0.41 17.39 15.66
CA VAL A 346 -0.73 16.28 14.78
C VAL A 346 -0.32 16.60 13.34
N TRP A 347 0.34 15.64 12.72
CA TRP A 347 0.75 15.69 11.33
C TRP A 347 -0.10 14.73 10.50
N PHE A 348 -0.75 15.27 9.49
CA PHE A 348 -1.48 14.49 8.50
C PHE A 348 -0.89 14.73 7.11
N PRO A 349 -0.73 13.71 6.28
CA PRO A 349 -0.28 13.93 4.91
C PRO A 349 -1.34 14.72 4.12
N PRO A 350 -0.94 15.47 3.10
CA PRO A 350 -1.89 15.98 2.11
C PRO A 350 -2.78 14.85 1.59
N PHE A 351 -4.04 15.13 1.30
CA PHE A 351 -5.01 14.10 0.88
C PHE A 351 -4.50 13.24 -0.30
N VAL A 352 -3.82 13.86 -1.26
CA VAL A 352 -3.25 13.19 -2.44
C VAL A 352 -2.09 12.25 -2.11
N LEU A 353 -1.49 12.36 -0.92
CA LEU A 353 -0.40 11.51 -0.42
C LEU A 353 -0.84 10.59 0.72
N SER A 354 -2.14 10.57 1.07
CA SER A 354 -2.67 9.72 2.15
C SER A 354 -2.78 8.25 1.74
N THR A 355 -3.11 7.98 0.48
CA THR A 355 -3.19 6.63 -0.09
C THR A 355 -1.83 6.20 -0.66
N ASP A 356 -1.74 4.96 -1.12
CA ASP A 356 -0.52 4.41 -1.70
C ASP A 356 -0.08 5.22 -2.92
N ASN A 357 1.16 5.69 -2.89
CA ASN A 357 1.73 6.53 -3.92
C ASN A 357 3.26 6.42 -3.94
N ALA A 358 3.86 6.66 -5.10
CA ALA A 358 5.31 6.51 -5.26
C ALA A 358 6.12 7.72 -4.76
N ALA A 359 5.50 8.88 -4.51
CA ALA A 359 6.23 10.02 -3.99
C ALA A 359 6.78 9.75 -2.58
N MET A 360 6.00 9.08 -1.72
CA MET A 360 6.44 8.66 -0.39
C MET A 360 7.61 7.68 -0.46
N ILE A 361 7.61 6.77 -1.45
CA ILE A 361 8.69 5.80 -1.67
C ILE A 361 9.95 6.50 -2.15
N ALA A 362 9.82 7.42 -3.11
CA ALA A 362 10.95 8.21 -3.60
C ALA A 362 11.60 9.04 -2.48
N ARG A 363 10.79 9.67 -1.63
CA ARG A 363 11.25 10.44 -0.48
C ARG A 363 12.03 9.57 0.50
N ARG A 364 11.41 8.47 0.99
CA ARG A 364 12.07 7.57 1.93
C ARG A 364 13.32 6.95 1.33
N GLY A 365 13.27 6.52 0.07
CA GLY A 365 14.43 5.97 -0.64
C GLY A 365 15.58 6.97 -0.79
N SER A 366 15.28 8.24 -1.07
CA SER A 366 16.28 9.31 -1.13
C SER A 366 16.96 9.52 0.23
N GLU A 367 16.19 9.53 1.34
CA GLU A 367 16.73 9.62 2.70
C GLU A 367 17.64 8.43 3.04
N LEU A 368 17.17 7.21 2.77
CA LEU A 368 17.95 6.00 2.98
C LEU A 368 19.25 6.02 2.17
N TYR A 369 19.18 6.47 0.92
CA TYR A 369 20.35 6.60 0.07
C TYR A 369 21.37 7.60 0.59
N GLN A 370 20.93 8.79 1.04
CA GLN A 370 21.78 9.81 1.64
C GLN A 370 22.46 9.30 2.92
N ASN A 371 21.76 8.47 3.69
CA ASN A 371 22.30 7.77 4.88
C ASN A 371 23.17 6.55 4.53
N GLY A 372 23.58 6.38 3.27
CA GLY A 372 24.49 5.34 2.83
C GLY A 372 23.85 3.98 2.50
N LYS A 373 22.53 3.81 2.67
CA LYS A 373 21.86 2.54 2.32
C LYS A 373 21.82 2.33 0.80
N ARG A 374 22.09 1.10 0.38
CA ARG A 374 22.05 0.61 -1.01
C ARG A 374 21.53 -0.81 -0.99
N SER A 375 20.66 -1.14 -1.93
CA SER A 375 20.21 -2.53 -2.12
C SER A 375 21.01 -3.18 -3.24
N LYS A 376 21.22 -4.49 -3.11
CA LYS A 376 21.84 -5.30 -4.17
C LYS A 376 20.78 -5.72 -5.18
N LEU A 377 21.19 -6.03 -6.42
CA LEU A 377 20.27 -6.49 -7.47
C LEU A 377 19.67 -7.89 -7.19
N ASN A 378 20.14 -8.61 -6.19
CA ASN A 378 19.53 -9.85 -5.74
C ASN A 378 18.41 -9.65 -4.70
N MET A 379 18.05 -8.39 -4.33
CA MET A 379 16.91 -8.16 -3.46
C MET A 379 15.61 -8.68 -4.07
N THR A 380 14.67 -9.09 -3.24
CA THR A 380 13.34 -9.55 -3.63
C THR A 380 12.27 -8.83 -2.82
N GLY A 381 11.02 -8.89 -3.29
CA GLY A 381 9.88 -8.46 -2.49
C GLY A 381 9.73 -9.32 -1.24
N ASP A 382 9.37 -8.69 -0.14
CA ASP A 382 9.12 -9.35 1.15
C ASP A 382 7.74 -8.92 1.67
N PRO A 383 6.72 -9.80 1.58
CA PRO A 383 5.36 -9.48 2.01
C PRO A 383 5.23 -9.22 3.51
N SER A 384 6.20 -9.69 4.30
CA SER A 384 6.21 -9.61 5.76
C SER A 384 7.30 -8.67 6.28
N LEU A 385 7.84 -7.79 5.43
CA LEU A 385 8.91 -6.88 5.80
C LEU A 385 8.50 -6.01 6.99
N THR A 386 9.18 -6.20 8.12
CA THR A 386 8.92 -5.41 9.33
C THR A 386 9.57 -4.03 9.26
N ILE A 387 9.02 -3.09 9.99
CA ILE A 387 9.64 -1.78 10.24
C ILE A 387 10.91 -1.98 11.05
N SER A 388 11.99 -1.28 10.73
CA SER A 388 13.30 -1.42 11.37
C SER A 388 13.93 -0.09 11.80
#